data_3e96f98a7373bd904cbf1587e23dcaf9
#
_entry.id   3e96f98a7373bd904cbf1587e23dcaf9
#
_cell.length_a   1.000
_cell.length_b   1.000
_cell.length_c   1.000
_cell.angle_alpha   90.00
_cell.angle_beta   90.00
_cell.angle_gamma   90.00
#
_symmetry.space_group_name_H-M   'P 1'
#
loop_
_entity.id
_entity.type
_entity.pdbx_description
1 polymer ?
#
loop_
_entity_poly.entity_id
_entity_poly.type
_entity_poly.pdbx_seq_one_letter_code
_entity_poly.pdbx_strand_id
1 'polypeptide(L)'
;MKSIVFDIEADSLEPTKIWCIAAVDPDSGETKTFGPTEIVNGLAFLNTADKLIGHNIIGYDLPAIKKIHNIDLTEGKAIVD
;
A
#
# COMPACT_ATOMS: atom_id res chain seq x y z
N MET A 1 17.83 2.69 4.02
CA MET A 1 16.55 3.00 3.34
C MET A 1 15.60 1.82 3.46
N LYS A 2 14.39 2.06 3.87
CA LYS A 2 13.38 1.01 4.02
C LYS A 2 12.52 0.93 2.76
N SER A 3 12.52 -0.24 2.12
CA SER A 3 11.69 -0.52 0.96
C SER A 3 10.59 -1.49 1.34
N ILE A 4 9.38 -1.28 0.82
CA ILE A 4 8.25 -2.19 1.01
C ILE A 4 7.62 -2.44 -0.36
N VAL A 5 7.46 -3.73 -0.71
CA VAL A 5 6.67 -4.15 -1.85
C VAL A 5 5.26 -4.40 -1.34
N PHE A 6 4.25 -3.83 -1.99
CA PHE A 6 2.89 -4.00 -1.52
C PHE A 6 1.88 -4.18 -2.65
N ASP A 7 0.72 -4.73 -2.29
CA ASP A 7 -0.43 -4.89 -3.16
C ASP A 7 -1.69 -4.73 -2.33
N ILE A 8 -2.74 -4.16 -2.88
CA ILE A 8 -4.05 -4.08 -2.22
C ILE A 8 -5.07 -4.92 -2.98
N GLU A 9 -6.05 -5.44 -2.23
CA GLU A 9 -7.26 -6.03 -2.79
C GLU A 9 -8.42 -5.11 -2.46
N ALA A 10 -9.20 -4.74 -3.46
CA ALA A 10 -10.33 -3.82 -3.32
C ALA A 10 -11.57 -4.38 -4.00
N ASP A 11 -12.72 -3.72 -3.78
CA ASP A 11 -14.01 -4.23 -4.23
C ASP A 11 -14.26 -4.08 -5.75
N SER A 12 -13.56 -3.17 -6.43
CA SER A 12 -13.74 -2.96 -7.87
C SER A 12 -12.64 -2.11 -8.48
N LEU A 13 -12.71 -1.89 -9.81
CA LEU A 13 -11.82 -0.98 -10.53
C LEU A 13 -12.01 0.48 -10.11
N GLU A 14 -13.23 0.84 -9.68
CA GLU A 14 -13.52 2.11 -9.05
C GLU A 14 -13.80 1.85 -7.57
N PRO A 15 -12.74 1.66 -6.76
CA PRO A 15 -12.90 1.09 -5.44
C PRO A 15 -13.55 2.06 -4.46
N THR A 16 -14.38 1.47 -3.59
CA THR A 16 -14.99 2.16 -2.45
C THR A 16 -14.50 1.58 -1.13
N LYS A 17 -13.90 0.39 -1.17
CA LYS A 17 -13.41 -0.30 0.03
C LYS A 17 -12.18 -1.12 -0.29
N ILE A 18 -11.18 -1.05 0.58
CA ILE A 18 -10.00 -1.91 0.53
C ILE A 18 -10.24 -3.10 1.45
N TRP A 19 -10.11 -4.32 0.89
CA TRP A 19 -10.33 -5.57 1.63
C TRP A 19 -9.10 -6.06 2.35
N CYS A 20 -7.92 -5.90 1.75
CA CYS A 20 -6.68 -6.28 2.40
C CYS A 20 -5.49 -5.58 1.78
N ILE A 21 -4.39 -5.58 2.52
CA ILE A 21 -3.09 -5.11 2.08
C ILE A 21 -2.09 -6.22 2.34
N ALA A 22 -1.32 -6.58 1.34
CA ALA A 22 -0.18 -7.48 1.47
C ALA A 22 1.11 -6.68 1.30
N ALA A 23 2.07 -6.89 2.17
CA ALA A 23 3.33 -6.16 2.15
C ALA A 23 4.50 -7.11 2.39
N VAL A 24 5.59 -6.90 1.67
CA VAL A 24 6.81 -7.70 1.75
C VAL A 24 8.00 -6.77 1.93
N ASP A 25 8.87 -7.09 2.89
CA ASP A 25 10.19 -6.48 2.97
C ASP A 25 11.11 -7.26 2.01
N PRO A 26 11.57 -6.64 0.90
CA PRO A 26 12.37 -7.36 -0.08
C PRO A 26 13.75 -7.76 0.42
N ASP A 27 14.25 -7.12 1.48
CA ASP A 27 15.57 -7.43 2.03
C ASP A 27 15.52 -8.65 2.94
N SER A 28 14.51 -8.74 3.80
CA SER A 28 14.36 -9.83 4.77
C SER A 28 13.46 -10.95 4.28
N GLY A 29 12.58 -10.67 3.31
CA GLY A 29 11.54 -11.60 2.88
C GLY A 29 10.34 -11.65 3.83
N GLU A 30 10.34 -10.84 4.88
CA GLU A 30 9.22 -10.82 5.84
C GLU A 30 7.94 -10.33 5.15
N THR A 31 6.85 -11.06 5.37
CA THR A 31 5.54 -10.74 4.80
C THR A 31 4.57 -10.34 5.90
N LYS A 32 3.80 -9.27 5.65
CA LYS A 32 2.71 -8.84 6.52
C LYS A 32 1.44 -8.72 5.70
N THR A 33 0.32 -9.12 6.31
CA THR A 33 -0.99 -9.03 5.69
C THR A 33 -1.94 -8.31 6.65
N PHE A 34 -2.71 -7.38 6.11
CA PHE A 34 -3.68 -6.58 6.88
C PHE A 34 -5.06 -6.84 6.30
N GLY A 35 -5.96 -7.40 7.11
CA GLY A 35 -7.33 -7.71 6.70
C GLY A 35 -8.25 -6.48 6.75
N PRO A 36 -9.57 -6.67 6.49
CA PRO A 36 -10.52 -5.56 6.36
C PRO A 36 -10.64 -4.66 7.60
N THR A 37 -10.38 -5.19 8.77
CA THR A 37 -10.44 -4.43 10.04
C THR A 37 -9.10 -3.79 10.41
N GLU A 38 -8.06 -4.01 9.60
CA GLU A 38 -6.70 -3.58 9.91
C GLU A 38 -6.10 -2.68 8.83
N ILE A 39 -6.94 -2.14 7.94
CA ILE A 39 -6.45 -1.34 6.81
C ILE A 39 -5.69 -0.11 7.28
N VAL A 40 -6.19 0.60 8.29
CA VAL A 40 -5.51 1.78 8.83
C VAL A 40 -4.13 1.42 9.37
N ASN A 41 -4.00 0.28 10.04
CA ASN A 41 -2.71 -0.22 10.52
C ASN A 41 -1.78 -0.55 9.36
N GLY A 42 -2.32 -1.15 8.30
CA GLY A 42 -1.56 -1.44 7.09
C GLY A 42 -1.04 -0.18 6.41
N LEU A 43 -1.88 0.86 6.30
CA LEU A 43 -1.47 2.13 5.71
C LEU A 43 -0.39 2.81 6.56
N ALA A 44 -0.50 2.75 7.88
CA ALA A 44 0.52 3.28 8.77
C ALA A 44 1.85 2.55 8.58
N PHE A 45 1.80 1.23 8.40
CA PHE A 45 2.99 0.43 8.10
C PHE A 45 3.63 0.83 6.77
N LEU A 46 2.83 0.95 5.70
CA LEU A 46 3.33 1.41 4.40
C LEU A 46 3.97 2.79 4.48
N ASN A 47 3.40 3.66 5.32
CA ASN A 47 3.91 5.01 5.47
C ASN A 47 5.29 5.08 6.13
N THR A 48 5.74 4.01 6.77
CA THR A 48 7.10 3.94 7.35
C THR A 48 8.19 3.73 6.29
N ALA A 49 7.82 3.37 5.06
CA ALA A 49 8.78 3.11 4.00
C ALA A 49 9.35 4.40 3.44
N ASP A 50 10.61 4.34 3.01
CA ASP A 50 11.24 5.38 2.19
C ASP A 50 10.95 5.17 0.72
N LYS A 51 10.67 3.92 0.34
CA LYS A 51 10.43 3.51 -1.04
C LYS A 51 9.29 2.49 -1.08
N LEU A 52 8.28 2.76 -1.89
CA LEU A 52 7.18 1.84 -2.15
C LEU A 52 7.30 1.25 -3.54
N ILE A 53 7.14 -0.05 -3.63
CA ILE A 53 7.30 -0.83 -4.85
C ILE A 53 6.04 -1.65 -5.07
N GLY A 54 5.57 -1.72 -6.30
CA GLY A 54 4.43 -2.56 -6.64
C GLY A 54 4.12 -2.57 -8.11
N HIS A 55 3.13 -3.37 -8.50
CA HIS A 55 2.64 -3.46 -9.87
C HIS A 55 1.41 -2.57 -10.04
N ASN A 56 1.48 -1.62 -10.96
CA ASN A 56 0.38 -0.66 -11.25
C ASN A 56 -0.06 0.15 -10.02
N ILE A 57 0.85 0.43 -9.10
CA ILE A 57 0.49 1.17 -7.89
C ILE A 57 0.21 2.65 -8.16
N ILE A 58 0.87 3.25 -9.14
CA ILE A 58 0.61 4.64 -9.55
C ILE A 58 -0.76 4.76 -10.21
N GLY A 59 -1.15 3.76 -11.00
CA GLY A 59 -2.42 3.76 -11.72
C GLY A 59 -3.62 3.31 -10.89
N TYR A 60 -3.41 2.54 -9.82
CA TYR A 60 -4.52 1.97 -9.07
C TYR A 60 -4.37 2.07 -7.56
N ASP A 61 -3.36 1.40 -6.96
CA ASP A 61 -3.29 1.26 -5.50
C ASP A 61 -3.18 2.60 -4.77
N LEU A 62 -2.26 3.46 -5.19
CA LEU A 62 -2.07 4.76 -4.54
C LEU A 62 -3.26 5.70 -4.70
N PRO A 63 -3.85 5.83 -5.91
CA PRO A 63 -5.09 6.60 -6.06
C PRO A 63 -6.26 6.04 -5.26
N ALA A 64 -6.40 4.72 -5.18
CA ALA A 64 -7.46 4.08 -4.40
C ALA A 64 -7.33 4.39 -2.91
N ILE A 65 -6.11 4.30 -2.37
CA ILE A 65 -5.85 4.65 -0.98
C ILE A 65 -6.17 6.12 -0.72
N LYS A 66 -5.77 7.01 -1.61
CA LYS A 66 -6.05 8.44 -1.49
C LYS A 66 -7.55 8.71 -1.52
N LYS A 67 -8.27 8.06 -2.43
CA LYS A 67 -9.72 8.24 -2.59
C LYS A 67 -10.49 7.75 -1.36
N ILE A 68 -10.16 6.56 -0.86
CA ILE A 68 -10.92 5.89 0.19
C ILE A 68 -10.54 6.40 1.57
N HIS A 69 -9.24 6.55 1.84
CA HIS A 69 -8.72 6.89 3.16
C HIS A 69 -8.18 8.31 3.26
N ASN A 70 -8.12 9.05 2.16
CA ASN A 70 -7.57 10.41 2.09
C ASN A 70 -6.11 10.48 2.59
N ILE A 71 -5.34 9.45 2.30
CA ILE A 71 -3.93 9.35 2.67
C ILE A 71 -3.09 9.34 1.41
N ASP A 72 -2.15 10.28 1.30
CA ASP A 72 -1.17 10.33 0.21
C ASP A 72 0.12 9.66 0.67
N LEU A 73 0.35 8.43 0.19
CA LEU A 73 1.56 7.68 0.52
C LEU A 73 2.76 8.05 -0.35
N THR A 74 2.60 8.97 -1.30
CA THR A 74 3.71 9.33 -2.19
C THR A 74 4.63 10.39 -1.61
N GLU A 75 4.15 11.17 -0.65
CA GLU A 75 4.89 12.31 -0.10
C GLU A 75 6.17 11.84 0.59
N GLY A 76 7.29 12.42 0.17
CA GLY A 76 8.59 12.11 0.77
C GLY A 76 9.15 10.75 0.44
N LYS A 77 8.58 10.04 -0.55
CA LYS A 77 8.96 8.66 -0.88
C LYS A 77 9.35 8.49 -2.34
N ALA A 78 10.22 7.52 -2.59
CA ALA A 78 10.44 7.00 -3.94
C ALA A 78 9.33 5.99 -4.26
N ILE A 79 8.79 6.06 -5.47
CA ILE A 79 7.76 5.14 -5.94
C ILE A 79 8.30 4.38 -7.15
N VAL A 80 8.25 3.06 -7.07
CA VAL A 80 8.68 2.16 -8.15
C VAL A 80 7.48 1.31 -8.56
N ASP A 81 7.04 1.54 -9.78
CA ASP A 81 5.88 0.83 -10.34
C ASP A 81 6.31 -0.17 -11.41
#